data_d3f56fe607909865a9fa46c920aec81f
#
_entry.id   d3f56fe607909865a9fa46c920aec81f
#
_cell.length_a   1.000
_cell.length_b   1.000
_cell.length_c   1.000
_cell.angle_alpha   90.00
_cell.angle_beta   90.00
_cell.angle_gamma   90.00
#
_symmetry.space_group_name_H-M   'P 1'
#
loop_
_entity.id
_entity.type
_entity.pdbx_description
1 polymer ?
#
loop_
_entity_poly.entity_id
_entity_poly.type
_entity_poly.pdbx_seq_one_letter_code
_entity_poly.pdbx_strand_id
1 'polypeptide(L)'
;MYKLFIAAEFDKTLNKVATADKRIIEKKLQEYIAPQLKSEPHHGLNIKKLKGYSPETWRYRIGRYRMFYIIDEIEMVVSVIAIDQRKDAY
;
A
#
# COMPACT_ATOMS: atom_id res chain seq x y z
N MET A 1 12.78 -12.75 -2.24
CA MET A 1 11.70 -11.90 -2.78
C MET A 1 10.42 -12.15 -2.01
N TYR A 2 9.68 -11.10 -1.72
CA TYR A 2 8.43 -11.20 -0.97
C TYR A 2 7.28 -11.58 -1.88
N LYS A 3 6.28 -12.25 -1.31
CA LYS A 3 5.00 -12.46 -1.98
C LYS A 3 4.09 -11.29 -1.62
N LEU A 4 3.18 -10.96 -2.53
CA LEU A 4 2.22 -9.88 -2.28
C LEU A 4 0.83 -10.45 -2.11
N PHE A 5 0.17 -10.06 -1.03
CA PHE A 5 -1.20 -10.43 -0.75
C PHE A 5 -2.06 -9.18 -0.68
N ILE A 6 -3.20 -9.21 -1.36
CA ILE A 6 -4.15 -8.09 -1.34
C ILE A 6 -5.31 -8.48 -0.45
N ALA A 7 -5.45 -7.81 0.68
CA ALA A 7 -6.52 -8.11 1.63
C ALA A 7 -7.87 -7.62 1.09
N ALA A 8 -8.94 -8.29 1.51
CA ALA A 8 -10.30 -7.90 1.10
C ALA A 8 -10.63 -6.46 1.50
N GLU A 9 -10.09 -6.00 2.62
CA GLU A 9 -10.31 -4.62 3.06
C GLU A 9 -9.73 -3.60 2.08
N PHE A 10 -8.62 -3.95 1.41
CA PHE A 10 -8.07 -3.06 0.38
C PHE A 10 -9.08 -2.86 -0.74
N ASP A 11 -9.68 -3.95 -1.21
CA ASP A 11 -10.69 -3.86 -2.27
C ASP A 11 -11.89 -3.01 -1.85
N LYS A 12 -12.33 -3.16 -0.60
CA LYS A 12 -13.43 -2.36 -0.07
C LYS A 12 -13.08 -0.87 -0.05
N THR A 13 -11.89 -0.53 0.42
CA THR A 13 -11.47 0.86 0.48
C THR A 13 -11.22 1.42 -0.92
N LEU A 14 -10.67 0.62 -1.81
CA LEU A 14 -10.43 1.06 -3.20
C LEU A 14 -11.76 1.35 -3.92
N ASN A 15 -12.80 0.58 -3.64
CA ASN A 15 -14.10 0.80 -4.26
C ASN A 15 -14.77 2.11 -3.85
N LYS A 16 -14.28 2.75 -2.78
CA LYS A 16 -14.77 4.07 -2.36
C LYS A 16 -14.06 5.21 -3.06
N VAL A 17 -13.02 4.90 -3.81
CA VAL A 17 -12.24 5.89 -4.56
C VAL A 17 -12.95 6.20 -5.88
N ALA A 18 -12.84 7.45 -6.35
CA ALA A 18 -13.42 7.85 -7.63
C ALA A 18 -12.91 6.95 -8.76
N THR A 19 -13.78 6.63 -9.71
CA THR A 19 -13.49 5.64 -10.76
C THR A 19 -12.21 5.96 -11.53
N ALA A 20 -11.99 7.22 -11.90
CA ALA A 20 -10.80 7.61 -12.64
C ALA A 20 -9.52 7.36 -11.83
N ASP A 21 -9.56 7.71 -10.54
CA ASP A 21 -8.41 7.50 -9.66
C ASP A 21 -8.18 6.02 -9.38
N LYS A 22 -9.26 5.25 -9.27
CA LYS A 22 -9.17 3.81 -9.06
C LYS A 22 -8.38 3.14 -10.18
N ARG A 23 -8.65 3.53 -11.42
CA ARG A 23 -7.93 2.96 -12.57
C ARG A 23 -6.44 3.28 -12.50
N ILE A 24 -6.10 4.52 -12.13
CA ILE A 24 -4.72 4.95 -12.03
C ILE A 24 -4.02 4.17 -10.92
N ILE A 25 -4.68 4.00 -9.78
CA ILE A 25 -4.14 3.26 -8.65
C ILE A 25 -3.89 1.80 -9.02
N GLU A 26 -4.88 1.16 -9.66
CA GLU A 26 -4.76 -0.24 -10.07
C GLU A 26 -3.61 -0.43 -11.05
N LYS A 27 -3.46 0.47 -12.00
CA LYS A 27 -2.38 0.41 -12.97
C LYS A 27 -1.02 0.56 -12.30
N LYS A 28 -0.89 1.56 -11.42
CA LYS A 28 0.36 1.78 -10.69
C LYS A 28 0.69 0.61 -9.78
N LEU A 29 -0.31 0.05 -9.12
CA LEU A 29 -0.11 -1.11 -8.25
C LEU A 29 0.47 -2.27 -9.05
N GLN A 30 -0.09 -2.56 -10.20
CA GLN A 30 0.34 -3.67 -11.02
C GLN A 30 1.72 -3.43 -11.66
N GLU A 31 1.95 -2.24 -12.20
CA GLU A 31 3.14 -1.97 -13.01
C GLU A 31 4.37 -1.55 -12.20
N TYR A 32 4.16 -0.86 -11.08
CA TYR A 32 5.27 -0.28 -10.32
C TYR A 32 5.33 -0.73 -8.87
N ILE A 33 4.19 -0.66 -8.18
CA ILE A 33 4.18 -0.84 -6.73
C ILE A 33 4.38 -2.30 -6.35
N ALA A 34 3.65 -3.20 -6.97
CA ALA A 34 3.78 -4.62 -6.66
C ALA A 34 5.20 -5.14 -6.91
N PRO A 35 5.82 -4.86 -8.08
CA PRO A 35 7.20 -5.26 -8.27
C PRO A 35 8.15 -4.66 -7.25
N GLN A 36 7.96 -3.39 -6.89
CA GLN A 36 8.82 -2.72 -5.92
C GLN A 36 8.70 -3.36 -4.54
N LEU A 37 7.46 -3.59 -4.07
CA LEU A 37 7.25 -4.18 -2.75
C LEU A 37 7.71 -5.62 -2.67
N LYS A 38 7.61 -6.37 -3.76
CA LYS A 38 8.13 -7.73 -3.80
C LYS A 38 9.65 -7.76 -3.69
N SER A 39 10.31 -6.75 -4.26
CA SER A 39 11.76 -6.65 -4.24
C SER A 39 12.29 -6.05 -2.94
N GLU A 40 11.73 -4.91 -2.53
CA GLU A 40 12.19 -4.19 -1.34
C GLU A 40 11.03 -3.42 -0.71
N PRO A 41 10.35 -3.97 0.30
CA PRO A 41 9.20 -3.28 0.90
C PRO A 41 9.53 -2.29 2.00
N HIS A 42 10.79 -2.19 2.43
CA HIS A 42 11.17 -1.33 3.55
C HIS A 42 11.66 0.05 3.13
N HIS A 43 12.22 0.18 1.93
CA HIS A 43 12.86 1.42 1.50
C HIS A 43 12.43 1.81 0.10
N GLY A 44 12.17 3.09 -0.08
CA GLY A 44 11.80 3.63 -1.37
C GLY A 44 11.26 5.03 -1.21
N LEU A 45 11.23 5.78 -2.30
CA LEU A 45 10.84 7.19 -2.28
C LEU A 45 9.46 7.43 -1.67
N ASN A 46 8.51 6.53 -1.95
CA ASN A 46 7.12 6.70 -1.49
C ASN A 46 6.81 5.87 -0.25
N ILE A 47 7.80 5.19 0.32
CA ILE A 47 7.61 4.26 1.42
C ILE A 47 7.99 4.91 2.75
N LYS A 48 7.14 4.73 3.75
CA LYS A 48 7.43 5.23 5.09
C LYS A 48 6.81 4.28 6.12
N LYS A 49 7.60 3.96 7.15
CA LYS A 49 7.09 3.21 8.29
C LYS A 49 6.33 4.17 9.19
N LEU A 50 5.13 3.79 9.58
CA LEU A 50 4.27 4.63 10.43
C LEU A 50 4.57 4.36 11.90
N LYS A 51 4.61 5.43 12.69
CA LYS A 51 4.83 5.34 14.14
C LYS A 51 3.53 5.05 14.87
N GLY A 52 3.62 4.29 15.95
CA GLY A 52 2.49 4.08 16.84
C GLY A 52 1.47 3.05 16.37
N TYR A 53 1.78 2.31 15.34
CA TYR A 53 0.89 1.26 14.85
C TYR A 53 1.32 -0.11 15.37
N SER A 54 0.34 -0.92 15.74
CA SER A 54 0.58 -2.31 16.14
C SER A 54 -0.47 -3.17 15.42
N PRO A 55 -0.09 -4.07 14.54
CA PRO A 55 1.28 -4.38 14.09
C PRO A 55 1.93 -3.23 13.34
N GLU A 56 3.24 -3.35 13.12
CA GLU A 56 3.97 -2.35 12.33
C GLU A 56 3.32 -2.18 10.98
N THR A 57 3.01 -0.92 10.65
CA THR A 57 2.30 -0.58 9.42
C THR A 57 3.14 0.37 8.59
N TRP A 58 3.14 0.15 7.30
CA TRP A 58 3.89 0.93 6.33
C TRP A 58 2.93 1.64 5.40
N ARG A 59 3.38 2.76 4.85
CA ARG A 59 2.60 3.56 3.92
C ARG A 59 3.33 3.66 2.59
N TYR A 60 2.59 3.48 1.49
CA TYR A 60 3.07 3.78 0.14
C TYR A 60 2.22 4.92 -0.40
N ARG A 61 2.87 6.02 -0.77
CA ARG A 61 2.17 7.21 -1.26
C ARG A 61 1.90 7.09 -2.75
N ILE A 62 0.64 7.27 -3.13
CA ILE A 62 0.20 7.27 -4.52
C ILE A 62 -0.55 8.58 -4.76
N GLY A 63 0.17 9.64 -5.19
CA GLY A 63 -0.44 10.95 -5.34
C GLY A 63 -1.05 11.44 -4.05
N ARG A 64 -2.37 11.68 -4.05
CA ARG A 64 -3.09 12.13 -2.85
C ARG A 64 -3.56 10.96 -1.98
N TYR A 65 -3.24 9.73 -2.35
CA TYR A 65 -3.67 8.56 -1.61
C TYR A 65 -2.54 7.93 -0.83
N ARG A 66 -2.90 7.19 0.22
CA ARG A 66 -1.97 6.40 1.03
C ARG A 66 -2.42 4.96 0.99
N MET A 67 -1.53 4.08 0.60
CA MET A 67 -1.77 2.65 0.62
C MET A 67 -1.05 2.06 1.83
N PHE A 68 -1.76 1.32 2.66
CA PHE A 68 -1.19 0.75 3.87
C PHE A 68 -0.89 -0.73 3.69
N TYR A 69 0.25 -1.15 4.20
CA TYR A 69 0.62 -2.56 4.14
C TYR A 69 1.42 -2.95 5.37
N ILE A 70 1.41 -4.25 5.65
CA ILE A 70 2.22 -4.85 6.71
C ILE A 70 3.13 -5.90 6.09
N ILE A 71 4.23 -6.20 6.78
CA ILE A 71 5.24 -7.12 6.28
C ILE A 71 5.41 -8.27 7.26
N ASP A 72 5.22 -9.49 6.78
CA ASP A 72 5.54 -10.69 7.55
C ASP A 72 6.93 -11.12 7.11
N GLU A 73 7.92 -10.86 7.98
CA GLU A 73 9.31 -11.15 7.66
C GLU A 73 9.63 -12.64 7.67
N ILE A 74 8.87 -13.40 8.44
CA ILE A 74 9.09 -14.84 8.55
C ILE A 74 8.60 -15.54 7.29
N GLU A 75 7.38 -15.24 6.89
CA GLU A 75 6.78 -15.85 5.70
C GLU A 75 7.16 -15.11 4.41
N MET A 76 7.81 -13.98 4.53
CA MET A 76 8.18 -13.13 3.39
C MET A 76 6.94 -12.72 2.59
N VAL A 77 5.95 -12.19 3.26
CA VAL A 77 4.70 -11.75 2.65
C VAL A 77 4.44 -10.28 2.97
N VAL A 78 4.12 -9.52 1.94
CA VAL A 78 3.65 -8.14 2.08
C VAL A 78 2.13 -8.17 1.89
N SER A 79 1.39 -7.77 2.91
CA SER A 79 -0.08 -7.74 2.86
C SER A 79 -0.55 -6.29 2.70
N VAL A 80 -1.16 -6.01 1.56
CA VAL A 80 -1.73 -4.68 1.27
C VAL A 80 -3.12 -4.65 1.88
N ILE A 81 -3.34 -3.75 2.86
CA ILE A 81 -4.53 -3.82 3.72
C ILE A 81 -5.60 -2.81 3.35
N ALA A 82 -5.23 -1.60 2.98
CA ALA A 82 -6.22 -0.54 2.77
C ALA A 82 -5.61 0.61 1.99
N ILE A 83 -6.48 1.46 1.47
CA ILE A 83 -6.08 2.70 0.83
C ILE A 83 -7.03 3.80 1.27
N ASP A 84 -6.50 5.01 1.53
CA ASP A 84 -7.36 6.15 1.80
C ASP A 84 -6.77 7.41 1.17
N GLN A 85 -7.58 8.45 1.13
CA GLN A 85 -7.15 9.72 0.61
C GLN A 85 -6.46 10.50 1.72
N ARG A 86 -5.33 11.13 1.40
CA ARG A 86 -4.62 11.96 2.37
C ARG A 86 -5.48 13.16 2.74
N LYS A 87 -5.48 13.48 4.01
CA LYS A 87 -6.11 14.70 4.51
C LYS A 87 -5.10 15.84 4.42
N ASP A 88 -5.60 17.03 4.20
CA ASP A 88 -4.75 18.22 4.14
C ASP A 88 -4.22 18.64 5.49
N ALA A 89 -4.65 18.00 6.54
CA ALA A 89 -4.26 18.32 7.90
C ALA A 89 -2.85 17.87 8.26
N TYR A 90 -2.14 17.40 7.34
CA TYR A 90 -0.75 17.08 7.57
C TYR A 90 0.08 18.34 7.57
#